data_fe54fac3441d2503864c6c7bfbf3195d
#
_entry.id   fe54fac3441d2503864c6c7bfbf3195d
#
_cell.length_a   1.000
_cell.length_b   1.000
_cell.length_c   1.000
_cell.angle_alpha   90.00
_cell.angle_beta   90.00
_cell.angle_gamma   90.00
#
_symmetry.space_group_name_H-M   'P 1'
#
loop_
_entity.id
_entity.type
_entity.pdbx_description
1 polymer ?
#
loop_
_entity_poly.entity_id
_entity_poly.type
_entity_poly.pdbx_seq_one_letter_code
_entity_poly.pdbx_strand_id
1 'polypeptide(L)'
;MMVIPLLIGCLVNTFIPQVLEIGGFTTGLFKTGTSTMVGLFILCSGATINFKQAALPLYKGAVLTILKYAIGVLLGLGLNKLFGPMGILGLTPLAVITAVTNSNGAIYTALAKEFGDNTDVGAIAILSLNDGPFLTMIALGTTGLAEIPILSLVAAIVPLIIGMILGNLDEDFKVLLSNGLAMLLPLNGFVLGANTSLFTIAKAGAGGIVLGLITVLFTGILTYYLYSLIRRKPDPMGMAIGTTGGNAVAVPASVAMADPSLEPVVGVATAQVAGAVVITAILTPILTGFFAKRAAKKQQK
;
A
#
# COMPACT_ATOMS: atom_id res chain seq x y z
N MET A 1 8.52 5.82 7.42
CA MET A 1 9.67 6.40 6.68
C MET A 1 9.24 7.27 5.47
N MET A 2 8.12 7.03 4.81
CA MET A 2 7.68 7.79 3.62
C MET A 2 6.97 9.11 3.95
N VAL A 3 6.19 9.18 5.04
CA VAL A 3 5.32 10.33 5.37
C VAL A 3 6.11 11.60 5.70
N ILE A 4 7.18 11.52 6.48
CA ILE A 4 8.00 12.70 6.83
C ILE A 4 8.65 13.31 5.59
N PRO A 5 9.36 12.57 4.71
CA PRO A 5 9.86 13.11 3.45
C PRO A 5 8.76 13.67 2.53
N LEU A 6 7.58 13.07 2.50
CA LEU A 6 6.42 13.60 1.75
C LEU A 6 6.04 15.00 2.27
N LEU A 7 5.92 15.17 3.59
CA LEU A 7 5.61 16.47 4.19
C LEU A 7 6.70 17.51 3.89
N ILE A 8 7.98 17.11 3.94
CA ILE A 8 9.10 17.99 3.57
C ILE A 8 9.00 18.38 2.09
N GLY A 9 8.74 17.46 1.19
CA GLY A 9 8.53 17.72 -0.23
C GLY A 9 7.35 18.69 -0.46
N CYS A 10 6.24 18.51 0.27
CA CYS A 10 5.10 19.44 0.21
C CYS A 10 5.43 20.83 0.70
N LEU A 11 6.19 20.95 1.80
CA LEU A 11 6.66 22.24 2.30
C LEU A 11 7.52 22.95 1.25
N VAL A 12 8.51 22.26 0.68
CA VAL A 12 9.37 22.82 -0.37
C VAL A 12 8.55 23.25 -1.59
N ASN A 13 7.64 22.39 -2.08
CA ASN A 13 6.79 22.70 -3.22
C ASN A 13 5.82 23.87 -2.95
N THR A 14 5.38 24.05 -1.70
CA THR A 14 4.43 25.10 -1.34
C THR A 14 5.11 26.46 -1.15
N PHE A 15 6.30 26.51 -0.56
CA PHE A 15 6.93 27.77 -0.17
C PHE A 15 8.10 28.19 -1.06
N ILE A 16 8.84 27.24 -1.64
CA ILE A 16 10.02 27.49 -2.47
C ILE A 16 10.10 26.54 -3.67
N PRO A 17 9.05 26.47 -4.53
CA PRO A 17 9.00 25.49 -5.63
C PRO A 17 10.16 25.64 -6.62
N GLN A 18 10.73 26.84 -6.78
CA GLN A 18 11.82 27.15 -7.68
C GLN A 18 13.07 26.26 -7.43
N VAL A 19 13.31 25.86 -6.17
CA VAL A 19 14.42 24.97 -5.81
C VAL A 19 14.29 23.60 -6.46
N LEU A 20 13.06 23.14 -6.70
CA LEU A 20 12.78 21.87 -7.37
C LEU A 20 12.86 21.96 -8.89
N GLU A 21 12.86 23.16 -9.45
CA GLU A 21 12.75 23.46 -10.88
C GLU A 21 14.01 24.10 -11.48
N ILE A 22 15.14 23.99 -10.78
CA ILE A 22 16.43 24.53 -11.22
C ILE A 22 17.02 23.80 -12.45
N GLY A 23 16.41 22.68 -12.85
CA GLY A 23 16.83 21.90 -14.02
C GLY A 23 17.76 20.73 -13.66
N GLY A 24 18.24 20.04 -14.71
CA GLY A 24 19.22 18.96 -14.61
C GLY A 24 18.79 17.81 -13.69
N PHE A 25 19.75 17.30 -12.94
CA PHE A 25 19.55 16.16 -12.05
C PHE A 25 18.62 16.48 -10.87
N THR A 26 18.59 17.72 -10.40
CA THR A 26 17.73 18.12 -9.28
C THR A 26 16.27 17.99 -9.65
N THR A 27 15.85 18.60 -10.74
CA THR A 27 14.47 18.50 -11.24
C THR A 27 14.13 17.08 -11.65
N GLY A 28 15.06 16.39 -12.34
CA GLY A 28 14.90 14.99 -12.74
C GLY A 28 14.66 14.05 -11.58
N LEU A 29 15.42 14.22 -10.48
CA LEU A 29 15.31 13.34 -9.31
C LEU A 29 14.12 13.73 -8.40
N PHE A 30 13.98 15.02 -8.07
CA PHE A 30 13.11 15.47 -6.99
C PHE A 30 11.74 16.01 -7.43
N LYS A 31 11.53 16.26 -8.74
CA LYS A 31 10.26 16.79 -9.25
C LYS A 31 9.60 15.86 -10.25
N THR A 32 10.33 15.45 -11.29
CA THR A 32 9.77 14.65 -12.40
C THR A 32 10.04 13.14 -12.27
N GLY A 33 10.79 12.71 -11.25
CA GLY A 33 11.27 11.34 -11.08
C GLY A 33 10.24 10.33 -10.52
N THR A 34 8.98 10.70 -10.32
CA THR A 34 7.96 9.86 -9.65
C THR A 34 7.88 8.46 -10.27
N SER A 35 7.69 8.35 -11.58
CA SER A 35 7.54 7.06 -12.26
C SER A 35 8.78 6.18 -12.16
N THR A 36 9.97 6.80 -12.31
CA THR A 36 11.25 6.09 -12.16
C THR A 36 11.46 5.56 -10.75
N MET A 37 11.18 6.38 -9.73
CA MET A 37 11.31 5.98 -8.32
C MET A 37 10.34 4.88 -7.95
N VAL A 38 9.09 4.96 -8.41
CA VAL A 38 8.07 3.91 -8.20
C VAL A 38 8.49 2.62 -8.94
N GLY A 39 8.95 2.70 -10.17
CA GLY A 39 9.42 1.54 -10.93
C GLY A 39 10.59 0.82 -10.26
N LEU A 40 11.59 1.57 -9.77
CA LEU A 40 12.69 1.01 -9.00
C LEU A 40 12.25 0.38 -7.69
N PHE A 41 11.29 1.01 -6.98
CA PHE A 41 10.72 0.46 -5.77
C PHE A 41 10.02 -0.88 -6.03
N ILE A 42 9.19 -0.97 -7.10
CA ILE A 42 8.49 -2.19 -7.48
C ILE A 42 9.49 -3.30 -7.87
N LEU A 43 10.56 -2.97 -8.59
CA LEU A 43 11.63 -3.91 -8.94
C LEU A 43 12.31 -4.45 -7.67
N CYS A 44 12.69 -3.58 -6.74
CA CYS A 44 13.29 -3.98 -5.47
C CYS A 44 12.33 -4.83 -4.61
N SER A 45 11.05 -4.48 -4.59
CA SER A 45 10.02 -5.27 -3.89
C SER A 45 9.87 -6.66 -4.50
N GLY A 46 9.88 -6.76 -5.83
CA GLY A 46 9.85 -8.04 -6.53
C GLY A 46 10.95 -9.00 -6.07
N ALA A 47 12.17 -8.51 -5.87
CA ALA A 47 13.30 -9.35 -5.46
C ALA A 47 13.12 -10.00 -4.07
N THR A 48 12.24 -9.48 -3.23
CA THR A 48 11.93 -10.07 -1.92
C THR A 48 11.01 -11.27 -2.00
N ILE A 49 10.33 -11.47 -3.14
CA ILE A 49 9.36 -12.56 -3.34
C ILE A 49 10.11 -13.87 -3.64
N ASN A 50 9.95 -14.86 -2.75
CA ASN A 50 10.62 -16.15 -2.87
C ASN A 50 9.62 -17.24 -3.29
N PHE A 51 9.83 -17.85 -4.48
CA PHE A 51 9.01 -18.93 -4.99
C PHE A 51 9.25 -20.28 -4.32
N LYS A 52 10.38 -20.46 -3.63
CA LYS A 52 10.76 -21.73 -2.98
C LYS A 52 10.09 -21.92 -1.61
N GLN A 53 9.18 -21.06 -1.23
CA GLN A 53 8.49 -21.16 0.07
C GLN A 53 7.53 -22.36 0.09
N ALA A 54 7.39 -22.93 1.30
CA ALA A 54 6.44 -24.03 1.52
C ALA A 54 4.99 -23.61 1.26
N ALA A 55 4.14 -24.57 0.86
CA ALA A 55 2.76 -24.32 0.47
C ALA A 55 1.91 -23.58 1.53
N LEU A 56 2.17 -23.81 2.82
CA LEU A 56 1.40 -23.18 3.90
C LEU A 56 1.59 -21.68 4.02
N PRO A 57 2.82 -21.09 3.99
CA PRO A 57 3.03 -19.67 3.87
C PRO A 57 2.32 -19.04 2.68
N LEU A 58 2.42 -19.67 1.51
CA LEU A 58 1.78 -19.19 0.28
C LEU A 58 0.25 -19.18 0.43
N TYR A 59 -0.33 -20.24 0.98
CA TYR A 59 -1.77 -20.32 1.27
C TYR A 59 -2.22 -19.23 2.23
N LYS A 60 -1.51 -19.03 3.35
CA LYS A 60 -1.84 -17.98 4.33
C LYS A 60 -1.79 -16.59 3.69
N GLY A 61 -0.72 -16.30 2.96
CA GLY A 61 -0.55 -15.04 2.24
C GLY A 61 -1.64 -14.81 1.19
N ALA A 62 -1.96 -15.83 0.39
CA ALA A 62 -3.01 -15.76 -0.64
C ALA A 62 -4.39 -15.47 -0.02
N VAL A 63 -4.78 -16.19 1.04
CA VAL A 63 -6.07 -15.95 1.71
C VAL A 63 -6.15 -14.54 2.27
N LEU A 64 -5.11 -14.06 2.96
CA LEU A 64 -5.07 -12.70 3.51
C LEU A 64 -5.15 -11.64 2.41
N THR A 65 -4.39 -11.82 1.31
CA THR A 65 -4.41 -10.90 0.16
C THR A 65 -5.79 -10.87 -0.49
N ILE A 66 -6.39 -12.02 -0.77
CA ILE A 66 -7.71 -12.11 -1.40
C ILE A 66 -8.78 -11.46 -0.53
N LEU A 67 -8.80 -11.74 0.77
CA LEU A 67 -9.77 -11.14 1.69
C LEU A 67 -9.65 -9.63 1.69
N LYS A 68 -8.43 -9.11 1.87
CA LYS A 68 -8.19 -7.68 1.91
C LYS A 68 -8.53 -7.01 0.58
N TYR A 69 -8.11 -7.59 -0.53
CA TYR A 69 -8.39 -7.09 -1.87
C TYR A 69 -9.90 -7.04 -2.16
N ALA A 70 -10.61 -8.13 -1.88
CA ALA A 70 -12.06 -8.19 -2.07
C ALA A 70 -12.80 -7.14 -1.22
N ILE A 71 -12.42 -6.98 0.04
CA ILE A 71 -12.99 -5.95 0.91
C ILE A 71 -12.72 -4.55 0.33
N GLY A 72 -11.50 -4.27 -0.13
CA GLY A 72 -11.14 -2.99 -0.71
C GLY A 72 -11.93 -2.66 -1.98
N VAL A 73 -12.07 -3.64 -2.87
CA VAL A 73 -12.87 -3.51 -4.10
C VAL A 73 -14.35 -3.25 -3.76
N LEU A 74 -14.93 -4.03 -2.84
CA LEU A 74 -16.33 -3.88 -2.45
C LEU A 74 -16.60 -2.53 -1.79
N LEU A 75 -15.68 -2.02 -0.95
CA LEU A 75 -15.80 -0.70 -0.34
C LEU A 75 -15.72 0.42 -1.39
N GLY A 76 -14.77 0.32 -2.32
CA GLY A 76 -14.63 1.31 -3.39
C GLY A 76 -15.84 1.34 -4.33
N LEU A 77 -16.34 0.16 -4.73
CA LEU A 77 -17.57 0.05 -5.53
C LEU A 77 -18.78 0.58 -4.77
N GLY A 78 -18.92 0.21 -3.49
CA GLY A 78 -20.01 0.70 -2.65
C GLY A 78 -19.99 2.21 -2.53
N LEU A 79 -18.80 2.79 -2.31
CA LEU A 79 -18.64 4.24 -2.24
C LEU A 79 -19.03 4.93 -3.55
N ASN A 80 -18.53 4.40 -4.68
CA ASN A 80 -18.87 4.95 -6.00
C ASN A 80 -20.35 4.85 -6.32
N LYS A 81 -20.97 3.71 -6.03
CA LYS A 81 -22.40 3.49 -6.29
C LYS A 81 -23.31 4.39 -5.44
N LEU A 82 -22.93 4.66 -4.20
CA LEU A 82 -23.75 5.45 -3.27
C LEU A 82 -23.51 6.96 -3.41
N PHE A 83 -22.27 7.38 -3.72
CA PHE A 83 -21.85 8.78 -3.64
C PHE A 83 -21.17 9.29 -4.91
N GLY A 84 -21.06 8.45 -5.95
CA GLY A 84 -20.43 8.79 -7.22
C GLY A 84 -18.89 8.83 -7.17
N PRO A 85 -18.23 9.24 -8.29
CA PRO A 85 -16.78 9.20 -8.43
C PRO A 85 -16.04 10.18 -7.51
N MET A 86 -16.69 11.24 -7.03
CA MET A 86 -16.13 12.18 -6.07
C MET A 86 -16.25 11.69 -4.62
N GLY A 87 -17.00 10.60 -4.39
CA GLY A 87 -17.16 10.00 -3.08
C GLY A 87 -17.92 10.86 -2.07
N ILE A 88 -17.69 10.61 -0.78
CA ILE A 88 -18.29 11.36 0.33
C ILE A 88 -17.19 12.02 1.17
N LEU A 89 -17.40 13.27 1.59
CA LEU A 89 -16.45 14.04 2.40
C LEU A 89 -15.04 14.09 1.76
N GLY A 90 -14.98 14.07 0.43
CA GLY A 90 -13.74 14.06 -0.32
C GLY A 90 -13.03 12.69 -0.39
N LEU A 91 -13.56 11.64 0.23
CA LEU A 91 -13.04 10.27 0.10
C LEU A 91 -13.44 9.71 -1.26
N THR A 92 -12.49 9.68 -2.18
CA THR A 92 -12.71 9.15 -3.53
C THR A 92 -12.57 7.61 -3.55
N PRO A 93 -13.25 6.92 -4.48
CA PRO A 93 -13.03 5.48 -4.70
C PRO A 93 -11.55 5.13 -4.92
N LEU A 94 -10.80 5.99 -5.63
CA LEU A 94 -9.36 5.85 -5.83
C LEU A 94 -8.60 5.78 -4.49
N ALA A 95 -8.85 6.72 -3.58
CA ALA A 95 -8.22 6.73 -2.27
C ALA A 95 -8.57 5.49 -1.43
N VAL A 96 -9.87 5.12 -1.44
CA VAL A 96 -10.37 3.97 -0.66
C VAL A 96 -9.76 2.67 -1.17
N ILE A 97 -9.87 2.38 -2.47
CA ILE A 97 -9.29 1.14 -3.04
C ILE A 97 -7.79 1.10 -2.77
N THR A 98 -7.08 2.20 -3.02
CA THR A 98 -5.63 2.28 -2.81
C THR A 98 -5.24 1.97 -1.36
N ALA A 99 -5.86 2.63 -0.38
CA ALA A 99 -5.50 2.47 1.03
C ALA A 99 -5.90 1.10 1.58
N VAL A 100 -7.08 0.61 1.19
CA VAL A 100 -7.69 -0.58 1.75
C VAL A 100 -7.09 -1.85 1.15
N THR A 101 -6.69 -1.87 -0.12
CA THR A 101 -6.08 -3.05 -0.74
C THR A 101 -4.61 -3.23 -0.35
N ASN A 102 -3.84 -2.17 -0.23
CA ASN A 102 -2.39 -2.23 0.06
C ASN A 102 -2.09 -2.48 1.55
N SER A 103 -1.03 -3.25 1.82
CA SER A 103 -0.61 -3.61 3.19
C SER A 103 0.79 -3.07 3.49
N ASN A 104 1.10 -2.87 4.77
CA ASN A 104 2.46 -2.57 5.21
C ASN A 104 3.18 -3.87 5.56
N GLY A 105 4.01 -4.36 4.64
CA GLY A 105 4.74 -5.61 4.81
C GLY A 105 5.69 -5.62 6.01
N ALA A 106 6.31 -4.50 6.35
CA ALA A 106 7.22 -4.41 7.50
C ALA A 106 6.47 -4.55 8.84
N ILE A 107 5.33 -3.85 8.97
CA ILE A 107 4.47 -3.97 10.16
C ILE A 107 3.90 -5.39 10.26
N TYR A 108 3.38 -5.93 9.14
CA TYR A 108 2.88 -7.30 9.12
C TYR A 108 3.94 -8.30 9.57
N THR A 109 5.16 -8.21 9.01
CA THR A 109 6.27 -9.12 9.35
C THR A 109 6.66 -9.01 10.83
N ALA A 110 6.70 -7.80 11.39
CA ALA A 110 6.98 -7.58 12.81
C ALA A 110 5.91 -8.24 13.70
N LEU A 111 4.63 -8.04 13.37
CA LEU A 111 3.50 -8.64 14.09
C LEU A 111 3.46 -10.16 13.92
N ALA A 112 3.81 -10.68 12.75
CA ALA A 112 3.88 -12.11 12.50
C ALA A 112 5.02 -12.79 13.30
N LYS A 113 6.15 -12.10 13.49
CA LYS A 113 7.22 -12.58 14.37
C LYS A 113 6.82 -12.60 15.85
N GLU A 114 5.99 -11.65 16.27
CA GLU A 114 5.59 -11.52 17.68
C GLU A 114 4.39 -12.39 18.04
N PHE A 115 3.38 -12.49 17.16
CA PHE A 115 2.09 -13.10 17.46
C PHE A 115 1.73 -14.30 16.57
N GLY A 116 2.51 -14.57 15.52
CA GLY A 116 2.31 -15.66 14.58
C GLY A 116 3.37 -16.74 14.67
N ASP A 117 3.56 -17.48 13.58
CA ASP A 117 4.58 -18.48 13.41
C ASP A 117 5.46 -18.21 12.17
N ASN A 118 6.48 -19.05 11.92
CA ASN A 118 7.37 -18.88 10.76
C ASN A 118 6.62 -18.92 9.41
N THR A 119 5.48 -19.62 9.35
CA THR A 119 4.68 -19.68 8.12
C THR A 119 3.87 -18.39 7.93
N ASP A 120 3.51 -17.70 9.02
CA ASP A 120 2.90 -16.36 8.97
C ASP A 120 3.93 -15.32 8.51
N VAL A 121 5.17 -15.41 9.00
CA VAL A 121 6.27 -14.56 8.48
C VAL A 121 6.48 -14.80 7.00
N GLY A 122 6.48 -16.05 6.55
CA GLY A 122 6.63 -16.41 5.14
C GLY A 122 5.49 -15.92 4.22
N ALA A 123 4.30 -15.67 4.77
CA ALA A 123 3.17 -15.15 3.99
C ALA A 123 3.46 -13.79 3.34
N ILE A 124 4.47 -13.05 3.83
CA ILE A 124 4.90 -11.77 3.25
C ILE A 124 5.24 -11.89 1.76
N ALA A 125 5.73 -13.02 1.28
CA ALA A 125 6.05 -13.21 -0.13
C ALA A 125 4.85 -12.99 -1.05
N ILE A 126 3.66 -13.43 -0.64
CA ILE A 126 2.43 -13.19 -1.41
C ILE A 126 1.87 -11.79 -1.13
N LEU A 127 1.96 -11.31 0.11
CA LEU A 127 1.50 -9.96 0.45
C LEU A 127 2.25 -8.88 -0.33
N SER A 128 3.53 -9.10 -0.64
CA SER A 128 4.36 -8.19 -1.43
C SER A 128 3.96 -8.11 -2.91
N LEU A 129 3.16 -9.02 -3.44
CA LEU A 129 2.58 -8.89 -4.78
C LEU A 129 1.70 -7.64 -4.92
N ASN A 130 1.19 -7.14 -3.79
CA ASN A 130 0.41 -5.90 -3.75
C ASN A 130 1.27 -4.65 -3.46
N ASP A 131 2.59 -4.77 -3.50
CA ASP A 131 3.50 -3.64 -3.35
C ASP A 131 3.62 -2.89 -4.69
N GLY A 132 2.65 -2.01 -4.96
CA GLY A 132 2.62 -1.22 -6.20
C GLY A 132 1.20 -1.01 -6.72
N PRO A 133 1.05 -0.39 -7.89
CA PRO A 133 -0.25 -0.02 -8.44
C PRO A 133 -0.99 -1.17 -9.13
N PHE A 134 -0.32 -2.30 -9.45
CA PHE A 134 -0.84 -3.34 -10.34
C PHE A 134 -2.21 -3.88 -9.91
N LEU A 135 -2.35 -4.38 -8.68
CA LEU A 135 -3.65 -4.90 -8.21
C LEU A 135 -4.68 -3.79 -8.05
N THR A 136 -4.28 -2.57 -7.67
CA THR A 136 -5.19 -1.42 -7.61
C THR A 136 -5.69 -1.04 -9.00
N MET A 137 -4.83 -1.06 -10.03
CA MET A 137 -5.22 -0.84 -11.41
C MET A 137 -6.22 -1.90 -11.90
N ILE A 138 -5.98 -3.19 -11.57
CA ILE A 138 -6.93 -4.27 -11.88
C ILE A 138 -8.28 -3.98 -11.19
N ALA A 139 -8.27 -3.61 -9.91
CA ALA A 139 -9.50 -3.30 -9.18
C ALA A 139 -10.29 -2.16 -9.85
N LEU A 140 -9.63 -1.06 -10.18
CA LEU A 140 -10.26 0.11 -10.78
C LEU A 140 -10.75 -0.18 -12.21
N GLY A 141 -9.94 -0.86 -13.03
CA GLY A 141 -10.29 -1.21 -14.41
C GLY A 141 -11.44 -2.21 -14.50
N THR A 142 -11.40 -3.30 -13.72
CA THR A 142 -12.47 -4.32 -13.73
C THR A 142 -13.78 -3.83 -13.13
N THR A 143 -13.73 -2.82 -12.28
CA THR A 143 -14.92 -2.20 -11.68
C THR A 143 -15.48 -1.03 -12.49
N GLY A 144 -14.80 -0.64 -13.57
CA GLY A 144 -15.20 0.51 -14.40
C GLY A 144 -14.98 1.87 -13.71
N LEU A 145 -14.16 1.91 -12.65
CA LEU A 145 -13.82 3.14 -11.92
C LEU A 145 -12.66 3.92 -12.55
N ALA A 146 -11.92 3.30 -13.45
CA ALA A 146 -10.87 3.90 -14.26
C ALA A 146 -10.73 3.17 -15.60
N GLU A 147 -10.30 3.87 -16.63
CA GLU A 147 -9.95 3.29 -17.93
C GLU A 147 -8.48 2.88 -17.94
N ILE A 148 -8.20 1.63 -17.56
CA ILE A 148 -6.83 1.11 -17.47
C ILE A 148 -6.48 0.30 -18.72
N PRO A 149 -5.64 0.83 -19.64
CA PRO A 149 -5.14 0.09 -20.78
C PRO A 149 -4.36 -1.17 -20.34
N ILE A 150 -4.51 -2.26 -21.07
CA ILE A 150 -3.77 -3.52 -20.78
C ILE A 150 -2.25 -3.28 -20.75
N LEU A 151 -1.74 -2.41 -21.64
CA LEU A 151 -0.32 -2.08 -21.67
C LEU A 151 0.16 -1.40 -20.38
N SER A 152 -0.69 -0.60 -19.72
CA SER A 152 -0.39 0.02 -18.43
C SER A 152 -0.30 -1.03 -17.31
N LEU A 153 -1.13 -2.07 -17.35
CA LEU A 153 -1.03 -3.21 -16.44
C LEU A 153 0.29 -3.97 -16.64
N VAL A 154 0.65 -4.22 -17.90
CA VAL A 154 1.93 -4.87 -18.24
C VAL A 154 3.10 -4.00 -17.76
N ALA A 155 3.08 -2.71 -18.04
CA ALA A 155 4.12 -1.79 -17.59
C ALA A 155 4.26 -1.74 -16.06
N ALA A 156 3.16 -1.86 -15.32
CA ALA A 156 3.18 -1.88 -13.85
C ALA A 156 3.76 -3.17 -13.27
N ILE A 157 3.57 -4.32 -13.94
CA ILE A 157 4.01 -5.62 -13.40
C ILE A 157 5.42 -6.03 -13.86
N VAL A 158 5.89 -5.55 -15.01
CA VAL A 158 7.20 -5.93 -15.56
C VAL A 158 8.36 -5.68 -14.59
N PRO A 159 8.49 -4.51 -13.92
CA PRO A 159 9.55 -4.31 -12.93
C PRO A 159 9.48 -5.32 -11.79
N LEU A 160 8.27 -5.67 -11.31
CA LEU A 160 8.08 -6.69 -10.28
C LEU A 160 8.63 -8.05 -10.74
N ILE A 161 8.25 -8.48 -11.95
CA ILE A 161 8.69 -9.78 -12.52
C ILE A 161 10.21 -9.80 -12.67
N ILE A 162 10.82 -8.73 -13.17
CA ILE A 162 12.28 -8.63 -13.30
C ILE A 162 12.95 -8.76 -11.92
N GLY A 163 12.45 -8.02 -10.92
CA GLY A 163 12.94 -8.14 -9.56
C GLY A 163 12.82 -9.56 -9.00
N MET A 164 11.65 -10.20 -9.19
CA MET A 164 11.42 -11.57 -8.78
C MET A 164 12.42 -12.54 -9.42
N ILE A 165 12.69 -12.41 -10.72
CA ILE A 165 13.65 -13.25 -11.43
C ILE A 165 15.05 -13.05 -10.83
N LEU A 166 15.52 -11.81 -10.73
CA LEU A 166 16.86 -11.50 -10.21
C LEU A 166 17.03 -12.01 -8.77
N GLY A 167 16.07 -11.75 -7.88
CA GLY A 167 16.15 -12.16 -6.48
C GLY A 167 16.01 -13.68 -6.24
N ASN A 168 15.48 -14.45 -7.22
CA ASN A 168 15.42 -15.90 -7.12
C ASN A 168 16.57 -16.61 -7.86
N LEU A 169 17.26 -15.94 -8.78
CA LEU A 169 18.43 -16.46 -9.47
C LEU A 169 19.70 -16.31 -8.65
N ASP A 170 19.84 -15.20 -7.92
CA ASP A 170 21.07 -14.85 -7.23
C ASP A 170 20.78 -14.16 -5.89
N GLU A 171 21.37 -14.68 -4.80
CA GLU A 171 21.15 -14.16 -3.45
C GLU A 171 21.80 -12.78 -3.27
N ASP A 172 22.91 -12.47 -3.96
CA ASP A 172 23.56 -11.16 -3.89
C ASP A 172 22.66 -10.08 -4.52
N PHE A 173 22.00 -10.38 -5.65
CA PHE A 173 20.99 -9.49 -6.23
C PHE A 173 19.80 -9.32 -5.29
N LYS A 174 19.34 -10.38 -4.65
CA LYS A 174 18.25 -10.29 -3.68
C LYS A 174 18.60 -9.38 -2.52
N VAL A 175 19.78 -9.54 -1.93
CA VAL A 175 20.25 -8.69 -0.82
C VAL A 175 20.39 -7.24 -1.28
N LEU A 176 21.03 -7.01 -2.45
CA LEU A 176 21.22 -5.68 -3.02
C LEU A 176 19.88 -4.95 -3.23
N LEU A 177 18.95 -5.59 -3.92
CA LEU A 177 17.64 -4.99 -4.25
C LEU A 177 16.76 -4.84 -3.01
N SER A 178 16.75 -5.79 -2.09
CA SER A 178 16.01 -5.68 -0.84
C SER A 178 16.49 -4.51 0.02
N ASN A 179 17.77 -4.26 0.08
CA ASN A 179 18.34 -3.09 0.76
C ASN A 179 17.96 -1.77 0.07
N GLY A 180 17.74 -1.79 -1.25
CA GLY A 180 17.29 -0.64 -2.02
C GLY A 180 15.92 -0.10 -1.56
N LEU A 181 15.04 -0.95 -1.02
CA LEU A 181 13.73 -0.53 -0.51
C LEU A 181 13.82 0.54 0.59
N ALA A 182 14.79 0.38 1.50
CA ALA A 182 14.98 1.32 2.60
C ALA A 182 15.37 2.73 2.12
N MET A 183 16.15 2.82 1.04
CA MET A 183 16.55 4.08 0.41
C MET A 183 15.41 4.68 -0.45
N LEU A 184 14.74 3.84 -1.23
CA LEU A 184 13.72 4.30 -2.18
C LEU A 184 12.44 4.80 -1.51
N LEU A 185 12.05 4.24 -0.35
CA LEU A 185 10.84 4.65 0.37
C LEU A 185 10.83 6.15 0.73
N PRO A 186 11.84 6.72 1.41
CA PRO A 186 11.86 8.15 1.70
C PRO A 186 11.99 9.03 0.44
N LEU A 187 12.75 8.59 -0.58
CA LEU A 187 12.86 9.33 -1.84
C LEU A 187 11.53 9.40 -2.57
N ASN A 188 10.80 8.29 -2.68
CA ASN A 188 9.43 8.28 -3.22
C ASN A 188 8.52 9.24 -2.45
N GLY A 189 8.59 9.22 -1.11
CA GLY A 189 7.82 10.15 -0.28
C GLY A 189 8.10 11.60 -0.63
N PHE A 190 9.38 11.98 -0.72
CA PHE A 190 9.77 13.35 -1.03
C PHE A 190 9.27 13.78 -2.43
N VAL A 191 9.50 12.96 -3.47
CA VAL A 191 9.09 13.28 -4.85
C VAL A 191 7.57 13.44 -4.97
N LEU A 192 6.79 12.59 -4.30
CA LEU A 192 5.32 12.74 -4.25
C LEU A 192 4.91 14.02 -3.54
N GLY A 193 5.57 14.35 -2.43
CA GLY A 193 5.37 15.61 -1.72
C GLY A 193 5.73 16.82 -2.58
N ALA A 194 6.82 16.76 -3.33
CA ALA A 194 7.25 17.78 -4.27
C ALA A 194 6.27 18.06 -5.41
N ASN A 195 5.28 17.18 -5.61
CA ASN A 195 4.18 17.34 -6.56
C ASN A 195 2.82 17.60 -5.87
N THR A 196 2.80 17.78 -4.55
CA THR A 196 1.59 17.98 -3.76
C THR A 196 1.71 19.27 -2.95
N SER A 197 0.62 20.05 -2.85
CA SER A 197 0.60 21.27 -2.03
C SER A 197 0.24 20.93 -0.56
N LEU A 198 0.82 21.68 0.38
CA LEU A 198 0.50 21.54 1.81
C LEU A 198 -0.98 21.84 2.09
N PHE A 199 -1.59 22.76 1.33
CA PHE A 199 -3.02 23.07 1.44
C PHE A 199 -3.90 21.87 1.02
N THR A 200 -3.46 21.10 0.03
CA THR A 200 -4.13 19.85 -0.37
C THR A 200 -4.08 18.82 0.76
N ILE A 201 -2.94 18.67 1.42
CA ILE A 201 -2.81 17.78 2.59
C ILE A 201 -3.69 18.25 3.75
N ALA A 202 -3.71 19.55 4.04
CA ALA A 202 -4.56 20.08 5.11
C ALA A 202 -6.04 19.84 4.85
N LYS A 203 -6.52 19.99 3.60
CA LYS A 203 -7.88 19.67 3.20
C LYS A 203 -8.19 18.16 3.29
N ALA A 204 -7.22 17.31 3.01
CA ALA A 204 -7.37 15.86 3.03
C ALA A 204 -7.21 15.24 4.44
N GLY A 205 -6.70 16.00 5.43
CA GLY A 205 -6.30 15.48 6.74
C GLY A 205 -7.39 14.70 7.48
N ALA A 206 -8.60 15.26 7.59
CA ALA A 206 -9.74 14.55 8.18
C ALA A 206 -10.10 13.28 7.38
N GLY A 207 -10.10 13.36 6.06
CA GLY A 207 -10.34 12.22 5.18
C GLY A 207 -9.31 11.11 5.35
N GLY A 208 -8.04 11.44 5.57
CA GLY A 208 -6.99 10.47 5.85
C GLY A 208 -7.18 9.71 7.16
N ILE A 209 -7.63 10.41 8.22
CA ILE A 209 -7.97 9.78 9.49
C ILE A 209 -9.15 8.82 9.32
N VAL A 210 -10.23 9.29 8.69
CA VAL A 210 -11.42 8.46 8.41
C VAL A 210 -11.05 7.25 7.57
N LEU A 211 -10.25 7.41 6.53
CA LEU A 211 -9.78 6.32 5.68
C LEU A 211 -8.95 5.31 6.46
N GLY A 212 -8.07 5.76 7.34
CA GLY A 212 -7.30 4.89 8.23
C GLY A 212 -8.19 4.08 9.17
N LEU A 213 -9.22 4.70 9.76
CA LEU A 213 -10.21 4.00 10.60
C LEU A 213 -11.02 2.98 9.80
N ILE A 214 -11.48 3.34 8.60
CA ILE A 214 -12.15 2.41 7.68
C ILE A 214 -11.24 1.21 7.36
N THR A 215 -9.97 1.46 7.05
CA THR A 215 -9.01 0.40 6.76
C THR A 215 -8.85 -0.55 7.96
N VAL A 216 -8.64 -0.02 9.15
CA VAL A 216 -8.51 -0.84 10.37
C VAL A 216 -9.78 -1.65 10.65
N LEU A 217 -10.95 -1.03 10.50
CA LEU A 217 -12.23 -1.68 10.75
C LEU A 217 -12.48 -2.83 9.76
N PHE A 218 -12.38 -2.56 8.48
CA PHE A 218 -12.77 -3.52 7.44
C PHE A 218 -11.65 -4.49 7.09
N THR A 219 -10.41 -4.04 6.94
CA THR A 219 -9.30 -4.94 6.58
C THR A 219 -8.48 -5.44 7.78
N GLY A 220 -8.74 -4.91 8.97
CA GLY A 220 -8.21 -5.46 10.21
C GLY A 220 -9.26 -6.32 10.92
N ILE A 221 -10.25 -5.68 11.54
CA ILE A 221 -11.22 -6.37 12.41
C ILE A 221 -12.07 -7.38 11.62
N LEU A 222 -12.67 -6.98 10.50
CA LEU A 222 -13.48 -7.91 9.69
C LEU A 222 -12.62 -9.06 9.14
N THR A 223 -11.42 -8.77 8.64
CA THR A 223 -10.51 -9.81 8.15
C THR A 223 -10.07 -10.75 9.28
N TYR A 224 -9.87 -10.25 10.52
CA TYR A 224 -9.62 -11.12 11.68
C TYR A 224 -10.72 -12.18 11.83
N TYR A 225 -11.99 -11.79 11.78
CA TYR A 225 -13.09 -12.74 11.92
C TYR A 225 -13.19 -13.70 10.74
N LEU A 226 -13.11 -13.19 9.50
CA LEU A 226 -13.17 -14.03 8.30
C LEU A 226 -11.98 -15.00 8.21
N TYR A 227 -10.78 -14.52 8.49
CA TYR A 227 -9.58 -15.35 8.47
C TYR A 227 -9.61 -16.40 9.58
N SER A 228 -10.04 -16.04 10.81
CA SER A 228 -10.23 -16.98 11.91
C SER A 228 -11.27 -18.06 11.58
N LEU A 229 -12.33 -17.71 10.85
CA LEU A 229 -13.33 -18.68 10.37
C LEU A 229 -12.71 -19.66 9.36
N ILE A 230 -11.98 -19.18 8.38
CA ILE A 230 -11.29 -20.01 7.38
C ILE A 230 -10.24 -20.91 8.04
N ARG A 231 -9.48 -20.36 8.99
CA ARG A 231 -8.45 -21.10 9.75
C ARG A 231 -9.04 -22.03 10.81
N ARG A 232 -10.34 -21.94 11.11
CA ARG A 232 -11.05 -22.67 12.16
C ARG A 232 -10.43 -22.49 13.57
N LYS A 233 -9.74 -21.39 13.78
CA LYS A 233 -9.14 -20.97 15.06
C LYS A 233 -8.98 -19.46 15.09
N PRO A 234 -9.04 -18.81 16.26
CA PRO A 234 -8.71 -17.40 16.37
C PRO A 234 -7.28 -17.16 15.90
N ASP A 235 -7.10 -16.34 14.86
CA ASP A 235 -5.80 -16.11 14.25
C ASP A 235 -5.55 -14.58 14.13
N PRO A 236 -4.64 -14.01 14.95
CA PRO A 236 -4.39 -12.57 14.98
C PRO A 236 -3.80 -12.02 13.68
N MET A 237 -3.29 -12.88 12.79
CA MET A 237 -2.73 -12.44 11.51
C MET A 237 -3.78 -11.81 10.60
N GLY A 238 -5.05 -12.18 10.75
CA GLY A 238 -6.16 -11.50 10.09
C GLY A 238 -6.30 -10.03 10.51
N MET A 239 -5.94 -9.68 11.75
CA MET A 239 -5.89 -8.27 12.20
C MET A 239 -4.61 -7.58 11.73
N ALA A 240 -3.47 -8.29 11.73
CA ALA A 240 -2.16 -7.75 11.36
C ALA A 240 -2.11 -7.21 9.92
N ILE A 241 -2.97 -7.73 9.01
CA ILE A 241 -3.08 -7.23 7.63
C ILE A 241 -3.79 -5.88 7.53
N GLY A 242 -4.43 -5.38 8.58
CA GLY A 242 -5.25 -4.16 8.63
C GLY A 242 -4.47 -2.85 8.52
N THR A 243 -3.33 -2.85 7.83
CA THR A 243 -2.49 -1.66 7.60
C THR A 243 -2.63 -1.13 6.19
N THR A 244 -2.31 0.15 5.98
CA THR A 244 -2.06 0.72 4.66
C THR A 244 -0.54 0.76 4.43
N GLY A 245 -0.08 0.28 3.28
CA GLY A 245 1.35 0.31 2.92
C GLY A 245 1.88 1.73 2.73
N GLY A 246 3.12 1.98 3.13
CA GLY A 246 3.77 3.26 2.84
C GLY A 246 3.90 3.53 1.34
N ASN A 247 4.17 2.50 0.56
CA ASN A 247 4.21 2.50 -0.90
C ASN A 247 2.85 2.85 -1.55
N ALA A 248 1.72 2.58 -0.88
CA ALA A 248 0.39 2.92 -1.36
C ALA A 248 0.21 4.43 -1.62
N VAL A 249 0.99 5.28 -0.96
CA VAL A 249 0.98 6.73 -1.17
C VAL A 249 1.32 7.11 -2.63
N ALA A 250 2.12 6.29 -3.32
CA ALA A 250 2.49 6.50 -4.73
C ALA A 250 1.45 5.99 -5.74
N VAL A 251 0.54 5.13 -5.30
CA VAL A 251 -0.40 4.44 -6.19
C VAL A 251 -1.37 5.39 -6.91
N PRO A 252 -1.97 6.42 -6.27
CA PRO A 252 -2.86 7.34 -6.97
C PRO A 252 -2.19 8.01 -8.18
N ALA A 253 -0.95 8.47 -8.04
CA ALA A 253 -0.18 9.06 -9.14
C ALA A 253 0.11 8.04 -10.24
N SER A 254 0.44 6.80 -9.87
CA SER A 254 0.70 5.72 -10.85
C SER A 254 -0.56 5.33 -11.62
N VAL A 255 -1.72 5.33 -10.98
CA VAL A 255 -3.01 5.06 -11.64
C VAL A 255 -3.37 6.19 -12.60
N ALA A 256 -3.16 7.46 -12.22
CA ALA A 256 -3.43 8.60 -13.10
C ALA A 256 -2.52 8.66 -14.32
N MET A 257 -1.31 8.09 -14.27
CA MET A 257 -0.49 7.90 -15.47
C MET A 257 -1.13 6.94 -16.49
N ALA A 258 -1.95 5.99 -16.03
CA ALA A 258 -2.69 5.06 -16.89
C ALA A 258 -4.04 5.64 -17.32
N ASP A 259 -4.69 6.40 -16.44
CA ASP A 259 -5.95 7.12 -16.71
C ASP A 259 -5.84 8.58 -16.26
N PRO A 260 -5.48 9.49 -17.18
CA PRO A 260 -5.32 10.92 -16.86
C PRO A 260 -6.59 11.62 -16.39
N SER A 261 -7.77 11.03 -16.57
CA SER A 261 -9.04 11.59 -16.05
C SER A 261 -9.06 11.67 -14.51
N LEU A 262 -8.23 10.89 -13.84
CA LEU A 262 -8.11 10.86 -12.40
C LEU A 262 -7.14 11.91 -11.83
N GLU A 263 -6.37 12.61 -12.68
CA GLU A 263 -5.39 13.63 -12.26
C GLU A 263 -5.94 14.65 -11.26
N PRO A 264 -7.17 15.18 -11.43
CA PRO A 264 -7.72 16.17 -10.49
C PRO A 264 -7.86 15.68 -9.04
N VAL A 265 -7.96 14.37 -8.81
CA VAL A 265 -8.15 13.78 -7.48
C VAL A 265 -6.87 13.19 -6.89
N VAL A 266 -5.77 13.09 -7.67
CA VAL A 266 -4.51 12.47 -7.24
C VAL A 266 -3.96 13.09 -5.96
N GLY A 267 -3.83 14.42 -5.92
CA GLY A 267 -3.25 15.11 -4.78
C GLY A 267 -4.02 14.86 -3.48
N VAL A 268 -5.35 14.89 -3.54
CA VAL A 268 -6.22 14.61 -2.37
C VAL A 268 -6.12 13.14 -1.99
N ALA A 269 -6.20 12.22 -2.95
CA ALA A 269 -6.10 10.80 -2.70
C ALA A 269 -4.74 10.41 -2.09
N THR A 270 -3.64 10.96 -2.62
CA THR A 270 -2.28 10.75 -2.07
C THR A 270 -2.19 11.19 -0.60
N ALA A 271 -2.73 12.37 -0.27
CA ALA A 271 -2.70 12.89 1.08
C ALA A 271 -3.58 12.06 2.04
N GLN A 272 -4.74 11.59 1.58
CA GLN A 272 -5.63 10.72 2.35
C GLN A 272 -4.98 9.35 2.62
N VAL A 273 -4.35 8.75 1.61
CA VAL A 273 -3.60 7.50 1.76
C VAL A 273 -2.44 7.68 2.74
N ALA A 274 -1.70 8.79 2.67
CA ALA A 274 -0.63 9.09 3.63
C ALA A 274 -1.15 9.19 5.08
N GLY A 275 -2.31 9.84 5.28
CA GLY A 275 -2.99 9.88 6.58
C GLY A 275 -3.39 8.49 7.06
N ALA A 276 -3.96 7.66 6.18
CA ALA A 276 -4.33 6.29 6.50
C ALA A 276 -3.11 5.43 6.89
N VAL A 277 -1.94 5.62 6.24
CA VAL A 277 -0.69 4.95 6.62
C VAL A 277 -0.35 5.23 8.09
N VAL A 278 -0.42 6.49 8.52
CA VAL A 278 -0.10 6.87 9.91
C VAL A 278 -1.08 6.25 10.90
N ILE A 279 -2.38 6.40 10.67
CA ILE A 279 -3.43 5.90 11.55
C ILE A 279 -3.35 4.38 11.68
N THR A 280 -3.22 3.67 10.57
CA THR A 280 -3.15 2.21 10.55
C THR A 280 -1.86 1.68 11.17
N ALA A 281 -0.73 2.39 11.01
CA ALA A 281 0.54 2.01 11.63
C ALA A 281 0.51 2.08 13.16
N ILE A 282 -0.37 2.92 13.73
CA ILE A 282 -0.56 3.04 15.18
C ILE A 282 -1.61 2.03 15.67
N LEU A 283 -2.77 2.00 15.04
CA LEU A 283 -3.91 1.23 15.56
C LEU A 283 -3.77 -0.27 15.32
N THR A 284 -3.24 -0.69 14.18
CA THR A 284 -3.18 -2.11 13.84
C THR A 284 -2.30 -2.93 14.79
N PRO A 285 -1.08 -2.51 15.17
CA PRO A 285 -0.28 -3.23 16.17
C PRO A 285 -0.99 -3.36 17.53
N ILE A 286 -1.61 -2.28 18.01
CA ILE A 286 -2.34 -2.27 19.28
C ILE A 286 -3.48 -3.30 19.26
N LEU A 287 -4.29 -3.26 18.20
CA LEU A 287 -5.43 -4.18 18.05
C LEU A 287 -4.98 -5.61 17.79
N THR A 288 -3.91 -5.83 17.04
CA THR A 288 -3.35 -7.18 16.84
C THR A 288 -2.91 -7.78 18.15
N GLY A 289 -2.22 -7.04 19.00
CA GLY A 289 -1.84 -7.48 20.36
C GLY A 289 -3.06 -7.80 21.24
N PHE A 290 -4.12 -6.98 21.16
CA PHE A 290 -5.38 -7.24 21.87
C PHE A 290 -6.03 -8.55 21.41
N PHE A 291 -6.17 -8.75 20.09
CA PHE A 291 -6.76 -9.98 19.53
C PHE A 291 -5.90 -11.22 19.78
N ALA A 292 -4.56 -11.08 19.78
CA ALA A 292 -3.65 -12.18 20.11
C ALA A 292 -3.83 -12.64 21.56
N LYS A 293 -3.88 -11.72 22.53
CA LYS A 293 -4.16 -12.04 23.93
C LYS A 293 -5.53 -12.73 24.11
N ARG A 294 -6.55 -12.28 23.35
CA ARG A 294 -7.87 -12.90 23.38
C ARG A 294 -7.88 -14.30 22.78
N ALA A 295 -7.12 -14.52 21.70
CA ALA A 295 -6.95 -15.82 21.06
C ALA A 295 -6.28 -16.84 22.02
N ALA A 296 -5.19 -16.44 22.68
CA ALA A 296 -4.49 -17.28 23.65
C ALA A 296 -5.39 -17.75 24.81
N LYS A 297 -6.21 -16.84 25.36
CA LYS A 297 -7.18 -17.19 26.43
C LYS A 297 -8.26 -18.19 26.00
N LYS A 298 -8.62 -18.21 24.71
CA LYS A 298 -9.61 -19.17 24.17
C LYS A 298 -9.02 -20.55 23.90
N GLN A 299 -7.72 -20.66 23.71
CA GLN A 299 -7.03 -21.93 23.48
C GLN A 299 -6.68 -22.66 24.81
N GLN A 300 -6.72 -21.94 25.92
CA GLN A 300 -6.49 -22.50 27.27
C GLN A 300 -7.78 -23.03 27.95
N LYS A 301 -8.94 -22.78 27.33
CA LYS A 301 -10.25 -23.32 27.77
C LYS A 301 -10.69 -24.46 26.85
#